data_c641a4c3189fcd2ad01a30de8a451edf
#
_entry.id   c641a4c3189fcd2ad01a30de8a451edf
#
_cell.length_a   1.000
_cell.length_b   1.000
_cell.length_c   1.000
_cell.angle_alpha   90.00
_cell.angle_beta   90.00
_cell.angle_gamma   90.00
#
_symmetry.space_group_name_H-M   'P 1'
#
loop_
_entity.id
_entity.type
_entity.pdbx_description
1 polymer ?
#
loop_
_entity_poly.entity_id
_entity_poly.type
_entity_poly.pdbx_seq_one_letter_code
_entity_poly.pdbx_strand_id
1 'polypeptide(L)'
;VNEGVPFVHRAVDEDDKTADIIVKVIDNAVSALLKYRNDAASHAFERAITALAEAGKSGKRIEFYGVGNSGIVAADAQHKFFRLGVHAAAIVDSHVQVMSATMLEPGDCAVIISNSGRSRDLLDVAEIARRKGATSIVITTSGSPLAQMGQGGATQVLLAVDHPEDYDRYSPMVSRLLHLMVIDILTTAVALRLPGELRPMLQEIKKNLRAKRYARPE
;
A
#
# COMPACT_ATOMS: atom_id res chain seq x y z
N VAL A 1 -18.02 -25.72 -3.97
CA VAL A 1 -16.91 -26.62 -3.62
C VAL A 1 -15.64 -25.83 -3.82
N ASN A 2 -15.09 -25.27 -2.71
CA ASN A 2 -13.77 -24.63 -2.73
C ASN A 2 -12.74 -25.74 -2.49
N GLU A 3 -12.27 -26.34 -3.55
CA GLU A 3 -11.05 -27.11 -3.49
C GLU A 3 -9.91 -26.11 -3.34
N GLY A 4 -9.26 -26.14 -2.18
CA GLY A 4 -8.17 -25.23 -1.87
C GLY A 4 -7.03 -25.45 -2.85
N VAL A 5 -6.61 -24.39 -3.52
CA VAL A 5 -5.38 -24.39 -4.32
C VAL A 5 -4.24 -24.72 -3.35
N PRO A 6 -3.50 -25.82 -3.56
CA PRO A 6 -2.40 -26.16 -2.66
C PRO A 6 -1.37 -25.04 -2.66
N PHE A 7 -0.94 -24.63 -1.47
CA PHE A 7 0.13 -23.65 -1.27
C PHE A 7 1.48 -24.24 -1.72
N VAL A 8 1.74 -24.28 -3.00
CA VAL A 8 3.02 -24.73 -3.53
C VAL A 8 3.65 -23.56 -4.29
N HIS A 9 4.65 -22.94 -3.67
CA HIS A 9 5.54 -22.03 -4.40
C HIS A 9 6.33 -22.87 -5.41
N ARG A 10 6.06 -22.66 -6.70
CA ARG A 10 6.76 -23.30 -7.79
C ARG A 10 7.83 -22.34 -8.30
N ALA A 11 9.09 -22.68 -8.09
CA ALA A 11 10.19 -21.92 -8.68
C ALA A 11 10.11 -21.97 -10.21
N VAL A 12 10.41 -20.84 -10.85
CA VAL A 12 10.64 -20.79 -12.29
C VAL A 12 12.07 -21.29 -12.54
N ASP A 13 12.23 -22.27 -13.43
CA ASP A 13 13.50 -22.91 -13.77
C ASP A 13 13.95 -22.48 -15.17
N GLU A 14 15.27 -22.58 -15.43
CA GLU A 14 15.86 -22.17 -16.72
C GLU A 14 15.30 -22.96 -17.92
N ASP A 15 14.87 -24.19 -17.69
CA ASP A 15 14.31 -25.09 -18.71
C ASP A 15 12.80 -24.92 -18.91
N ASP A 16 12.15 -24.01 -18.17
CA ASP A 16 10.70 -23.78 -18.29
C ASP A 16 10.34 -23.22 -19.66
N LYS A 17 9.33 -23.79 -20.29
CA LYS A 17 8.71 -23.23 -21.48
C LYS A 17 7.83 -22.04 -21.09
N THR A 18 7.57 -21.14 -22.03
CA THR A 18 6.71 -19.97 -21.80
C THR A 18 5.36 -20.32 -21.15
N ALA A 19 4.75 -21.45 -21.55
CA ALA A 19 3.49 -21.90 -20.95
C ALA A 19 3.65 -22.25 -19.45
N ASP A 20 4.75 -22.89 -19.09
CA ASP A 20 5.04 -23.24 -17.69
C ASP A 20 5.30 -21.99 -16.85
N ILE A 21 6.06 -21.04 -17.41
CA ILE A 21 6.32 -19.75 -16.77
C ILE A 21 5.01 -19.00 -16.49
N ILE A 22 4.09 -18.91 -17.46
CA ILE A 22 2.79 -18.26 -17.29
C ILE A 22 2.03 -18.89 -16.12
N VAL A 23 1.93 -20.22 -16.09
CA VAL A 23 1.21 -20.94 -15.02
C VAL A 23 1.88 -20.71 -13.67
N LYS A 24 3.20 -20.91 -13.57
CA LYS A 24 3.93 -20.75 -12.30
C LYS A 24 3.83 -19.34 -11.74
N VAL A 25 3.98 -18.30 -12.58
CA VAL A 25 3.89 -16.89 -12.16
C VAL A 25 2.50 -16.54 -11.64
N ILE A 26 1.46 -16.97 -12.36
CA ILE A 26 0.07 -16.69 -11.97
C ILE A 26 -0.30 -17.47 -10.70
N ASP A 27 0.01 -18.76 -10.64
CA ASP A 27 -0.32 -19.62 -9.50
C ASP A 27 0.36 -19.14 -8.22
N ASN A 28 1.62 -18.70 -8.29
CA ASN A 28 2.33 -18.13 -7.15
C ASN A 28 1.64 -16.86 -6.64
N ALA A 29 1.23 -15.98 -7.54
CA ALA A 29 0.53 -14.76 -7.17
C ALA A 29 -0.85 -15.06 -6.54
N VAL A 30 -1.63 -15.98 -7.16
CA VAL A 30 -2.94 -16.40 -6.63
C VAL A 30 -2.80 -17.03 -5.25
N SER A 31 -1.85 -17.95 -5.08
CA SER A 31 -1.59 -18.62 -3.81
C SER A 31 -1.22 -17.62 -2.71
N ALA A 32 -0.36 -16.64 -3.02
CA ALA A 32 0.03 -15.60 -2.07
C ALA A 32 -1.15 -14.70 -1.67
N LEU A 33 -2.00 -14.32 -2.64
CA LEU A 33 -3.20 -13.54 -2.37
C LEU A 33 -4.22 -14.29 -1.50
N LEU A 34 -4.43 -15.58 -1.75
CA LEU A 34 -5.31 -16.42 -0.94
C LEU A 34 -4.78 -16.59 0.49
N LYS A 35 -3.47 -16.81 0.62
CA LYS A 35 -2.84 -16.85 1.94
C LYS A 35 -3.02 -15.51 2.66
N TYR A 36 -2.69 -14.40 2.01
CA TYR A 36 -2.83 -13.07 2.62
C TYR A 36 -4.26 -12.78 3.06
N ARG A 37 -5.27 -13.15 2.25
CA ARG A 37 -6.70 -13.01 2.62
C ARG A 37 -7.03 -13.68 3.96
N ASN A 38 -6.43 -14.84 4.23
CA ASN A 38 -6.69 -15.59 5.46
C ASN A 38 -5.91 -15.02 6.67
N ASP A 39 -4.74 -14.44 6.42
CA ASP A 39 -3.82 -13.94 7.45
C ASP A 39 -4.07 -12.46 7.79
N ALA A 40 -4.77 -11.73 6.93
CA ALA A 40 -5.01 -10.29 7.08
C ALA A 40 -5.76 -9.95 8.38
N ALA A 41 -5.14 -9.12 9.21
CA ALA A 41 -5.67 -8.72 10.51
C ALA A 41 -6.75 -7.62 10.35
N SER A 42 -8.03 -8.00 10.30
CA SER A 42 -9.16 -7.08 10.10
C SER A 42 -9.18 -5.92 11.09
N HIS A 43 -8.78 -6.14 12.35
CA HIS A 43 -8.70 -5.09 13.37
C HIS A 43 -7.63 -4.03 13.04
N ALA A 44 -6.47 -4.44 12.50
CA ALA A 44 -5.43 -3.51 12.08
C ALA A 44 -5.88 -2.68 10.88
N PHE A 45 -6.55 -3.31 9.90
CA PHE A 45 -7.17 -2.60 8.79
C PHE A 45 -8.21 -1.59 9.24
N GLU A 46 -9.08 -1.95 10.20
CA GLU A 46 -10.08 -1.04 10.75
C GLU A 46 -9.47 0.22 11.35
N ARG A 47 -8.38 0.08 12.10
CA ARG A 47 -7.64 1.21 12.68
C ARG A 47 -7.01 2.09 11.60
N ALA A 48 -6.37 1.47 10.60
CA ALA A 48 -5.75 2.19 9.48
C ALA A 48 -6.80 2.97 8.68
N ILE A 49 -7.91 2.32 8.32
CA ILE A 49 -9.00 2.92 7.54
C ILE A 49 -9.65 4.08 8.30
N THR A 50 -9.85 3.92 9.61
CA THR A 50 -10.42 4.99 10.45
C THR A 50 -9.49 6.20 10.45
N ALA A 51 -8.19 6.02 10.69
CA ALA A 51 -7.23 7.11 10.70
C ALA A 51 -7.17 7.85 9.34
N LEU A 52 -7.10 7.09 8.24
CA LEU A 52 -7.06 7.65 6.89
C LEU A 52 -8.35 8.40 6.52
N ALA A 53 -9.51 7.87 6.90
CA ALA A 53 -10.79 8.52 6.65
C ALA A 53 -10.93 9.82 7.45
N GLU A 54 -10.53 9.82 8.72
CA GLU A 54 -10.54 11.02 9.56
C GLU A 54 -9.56 12.08 9.05
N ALA A 55 -8.36 11.69 8.63
CA ALA A 55 -7.41 12.60 7.99
C ALA A 55 -8.02 13.23 6.73
N GLY A 56 -8.64 12.43 5.87
CA GLY A 56 -9.29 12.90 4.65
C GLY A 56 -10.44 13.87 4.93
N LYS A 57 -11.32 13.57 5.89
CA LYS A 57 -12.44 14.45 6.30
C LYS A 57 -11.97 15.79 6.89
N SER A 58 -10.85 15.75 7.61
CA SER A 58 -10.32 16.92 8.32
C SER A 58 -9.34 17.74 7.47
N GLY A 59 -9.17 17.41 6.19
CA GLY A 59 -8.24 18.08 5.29
C GLY A 59 -6.77 17.93 5.70
N LYS A 60 -6.44 16.89 6.48
CA LYS A 60 -5.08 16.55 6.89
C LYS A 60 -4.34 15.80 5.78
N ARG A 61 -3.02 15.76 5.89
CA ARG A 61 -2.15 15.13 4.90
C ARG A 61 -2.12 13.61 5.06
N ILE A 62 -2.10 12.92 3.94
CA ILE A 62 -1.84 11.49 3.87
C ILE A 62 -0.60 11.32 2.98
N GLU A 63 0.53 10.98 3.57
CA GLU A 63 1.78 10.82 2.85
C GLU A 63 2.19 9.36 2.78
N PHE A 64 2.55 8.91 1.57
CA PHE A 64 2.97 7.54 1.29
C PHE A 64 4.48 7.52 1.07
N TYR A 65 5.19 6.78 1.90
CA TYR A 65 6.65 6.67 1.90
C TYR A 65 7.08 5.28 1.43
N GLY A 66 8.03 5.24 0.53
CA GLY A 66 8.60 4.00 0.02
C GLY A 66 9.82 4.27 -0.83
N VAL A 67 10.72 3.29 -0.96
CA VAL A 67 11.90 3.35 -1.82
C VAL A 67 11.89 2.17 -2.80
N GLY A 68 12.49 2.33 -3.97
CA GLY A 68 12.52 1.28 -4.99
C GLY A 68 11.11 0.78 -5.37
N ASN A 69 10.89 -0.53 -5.32
CA ASN A 69 9.57 -1.11 -5.63
C ASN A 69 8.46 -0.66 -4.67
N SER A 70 8.78 -0.42 -3.41
CA SER A 70 7.83 0.15 -2.45
C SER A 70 7.49 1.61 -2.78
N GLY A 71 8.40 2.34 -3.42
CA GLY A 71 8.13 3.68 -3.96
C GLY A 71 7.11 3.66 -5.09
N ILE A 72 7.12 2.61 -5.93
CA ILE A 72 6.10 2.42 -6.98
C ILE A 72 4.72 2.21 -6.35
N VAL A 73 4.65 1.40 -5.28
CA VAL A 73 3.39 1.20 -4.53
C VAL A 73 2.92 2.50 -3.87
N ALA A 74 3.84 3.29 -3.31
CA ALA A 74 3.53 4.59 -2.73
C ALA A 74 2.94 5.56 -3.78
N ALA A 75 3.50 5.57 -4.99
CA ALA A 75 2.98 6.38 -6.09
C ALA A 75 1.59 5.92 -6.56
N ASP A 76 1.34 4.61 -6.63
CA ASP A 76 0.00 4.06 -6.92
C ASP A 76 -1.01 4.45 -5.84
N ALA A 77 -0.61 4.35 -4.58
CA ALA A 77 -1.43 4.76 -3.44
C ALA A 77 -1.80 6.25 -3.52
N GLN A 78 -0.82 7.11 -3.76
CA GLN A 78 -1.06 8.55 -3.94
C GLN A 78 -2.06 8.80 -5.08
N HIS A 79 -1.90 8.16 -6.23
CA HIS A 79 -2.81 8.32 -7.37
C HIS A 79 -4.25 7.91 -7.01
N LYS A 80 -4.42 6.82 -6.26
CA LYS A 80 -5.75 6.33 -5.85
C LYS A 80 -6.40 7.26 -4.82
N PHE A 81 -5.67 7.67 -3.79
CA PHE A 81 -6.17 8.57 -2.76
C PHE A 81 -6.43 9.98 -3.28
N PHE A 82 -5.58 10.50 -4.19
CA PHE A 82 -5.82 11.77 -4.87
C PHE A 82 -7.19 11.82 -5.54
N ARG A 83 -7.61 10.72 -6.18
CA ARG A 83 -8.94 10.61 -6.80
C ARG A 83 -10.10 10.66 -5.80
N LEU A 84 -9.84 10.43 -4.51
CA LEU A 84 -10.83 10.60 -3.45
C LEU A 84 -10.96 12.06 -2.98
N GLY A 85 -10.18 12.98 -3.54
CA GLY A 85 -10.21 14.38 -3.18
C GLY A 85 -9.49 14.72 -1.87
N VAL A 86 -8.66 13.79 -1.37
CA VAL A 86 -7.88 14.00 -0.14
C VAL A 86 -6.47 14.51 -0.48
N HIS A 87 -5.84 15.20 0.47
CA HIS A 87 -4.46 15.66 0.33
C HIS A 87 -3.50 14.48 0.44
N ALA A 88 -3.13 13.92 -0.70
CA ALA A 88 -2.28 12.73 -0.79
C ALA A 88 -0.98 13.03 -1.55
N ALA A 89 0.16 12.60 -1.01
CA ALA A 89 1.48 12.71 -1.63
C ALA A 89 2.25 11.40 -1.53
N ALA A 90 3.06 11.08 -2.54
CA ALA A 90 4.03 9.99 -2.50
C ALA A 90 5.44 10.58 -2.39
N ILE A 91 6.19 10.17 -1.39
CA ILE A 91 7.53 10.67 -1.09
C ILE A 91 8.51 9.49 -1.27
N VAL A 92 9.22 9.48 -2.40
CA VAL A 92 10.07 8.35 -2.81
C VAL A 92 11.57 8.65 -2.76
N ASP A 93 11.94 9.92 -2.69
CA ASP A 93 13.32 10.36 -2.50
C ASP A 93 13.65 10.43 -1.02
N SER A 94 14.76 9.82 -0.60
CA SER A 94 15.12 9.68 0.82
C SER A 94 15.38 11.01 1.53
N HIS A 95 15.95 11.99 0.84
CA HIS A 95 16.16 13.32 1.44
C HIS A 95 14.83 14.06 1.63
N VAL A 96 13.96 14.00 0.63
CA VAL A 96 12.62 14.59 0.69
C VAL A 96 11.77 13.91 1.75
N GLN A 97 11.94 12.58 1.96
CA GLN A 97 11.23 11.83 3.00
C GLN A 97 11.46 12.41 4.39
N VAL A 98 12.70 12.65 4.77
CA VAL A 98 13.04 13.24 6.09
C VAL A 98 12.47 14.66 6.22
N MET A 99 12.57 15.46 5.15
CA MET A 99 12.02 16.83 5.14
C MET A 99 10.49 16.79 5.32
N SER A 100 9.79 15.97 4.54
CA SER A 100 8.34 15.87 4.58
C SER A 100 7.85 15.34 5.93
N ALA A 101 8.46 14.27 6.44
CA ALA A 101 8.12 13.71 7.75
C ALA A 101 8.31 14.71 8.89
N THR A 102 9.32 15.60 8.79
CA THR A 102 9.56 16.64 9.79
C THR A 102 8.44 17.70 9.83
N MET A 103 7.71 17.87 8.74
CA MET A 103 6.58 18.78 8.63
C MET A 103 5.23 18.16 8.98
N LEU A 104 5.20 16.89 9.35
CA LEU A 104 3.97 16.22 9.80
C LEU A 104 3.47 16.82 11.13
N GLU A 105 2.16 16.79 11.31
CA GLU A 105 1.44 17.29 12.48
C GLU A 105 0.46 16.23 13.02
N PRO A 106 -0.02 16.38 14.26
CA PRO A 106 -1.09 15.53 14.77
C PRO A 106 -2.33 15.55 13.85
N GLY A 107 -2.86 14.37 13.55
CA GLY A 107 -3.95 14.17 12.60
C GLY A 107 -3.49 13.86 11.16
N ASP A 108 -2.24 14.14 10.80
CA ASP A 108 -1.66 13.65 9.54
C ASP A 108 -1.40 12.14 9.61
N CYS A 109 -1.38 11.49 8.45
CA CYS A 109 -1.08 10.07 8.32
C CYS A 109 0.19 9.85 7.48
N ALA A 110 1.13 9.09 8.03
CA ALA A 110 2.31 8.57 7.32
C ALA A 110 2.10 7.08 7.03
N VAL A 111 1.90 6.72 5.77
CA VAL A 111 1.82 5.32 5.31
C VAL A 111 3.19 4.91 4.80
N ILE A 112 3.86 4.02 5.53
CA ILE A 112 5.25 3.64 5.30
C ILE A 112 5.30 2.21 4.76
N ILE A 113 5.79 2.05 3.55
CA ILE A 113 5.77 0.80 2.79
C ILE A 113 7.18 0.27 2.61
N SER A 114 7.44 -0.93 3.11
CA SER A 114 8.74 -1.60 2.96
C SER A 114 8.57 -3.12 3.05
N ASN A 115 8.99 -3.88 2.05
CA ASN A 115 8.92 -5.34 2.15
C ASN A 115 9.81 -5.87 3.28
N SER A 116 11.10 -5.54 3.26
CA SER A 116 12.05 -6.03 4.28
C SER A 116 11.90 -5.35 5.65
N GLY A 117 11.31 -4.15 5.69
CA GLY A 117 11.23 -3.33 6.91
C GLY A 117 12.58 -2.93 7.51
N ARG A 118 13.65 -2.92 6.71
CA ARG A 118 15.04 -2.67 7.13
C ARG A 118 15.66 -1.40 6.51
N SER A 119 14.94 -0.70 5.64
CA SER A 119 15.42 0.54 5.04
C SER A 119 15.58 1.60 6.11
N ARG A 120 16.81 2.12 6.26
CA ARG A 120 17.13 3.13 7.26
C ARG A 120 16.31 4.40 7.09
N ASP A 121 16.18 4.86 5.86
CA ASP A 121 15.40 6.07 5.53
C ASP A 121 13.95 5.95 6.04
N LEU A 122 13.33 4.77 5.84
CA LEU A 122 11.95 4.53 6.27
C LEU A 122 11.81 4.32 7.78
N LEU A 123 12.84 3.79 8.45
CA LEU A 123 12.91 3.75 9.91
C LEU A 123 12.99 5.17 10.49
N ASP A 124 13.81 6.03 9.91
CA ASP A 124 13.93 7.44 10.31
C ASP A 124 12.59 8.18 10.11
N VAL A 125 11.91 7.96 8.99
CA VAL A 125 10.54 8.51 8.75
C VAL A 125 9.58 8.06 9.84
N ALA A 126 9.55 6.77 10.18
CA ALA A 126 8.64 6.24 11.20
C ALA A 126 8.90 6.88 12.57
N GLU A 127 10.16 7.05 12.95
CA GLU A 127 10.55 7.70 14.21
C GLU A 127 10.18 9.19 14.21
N ILE A 128 10.39 9.89 13.10
CA ILE A 128 10.00 11.30 12.99
C ILE A 128 8.50 11.45 13.08
N ALA A 129 7.73 10.65 12.33
CA ALA A 129 6.26 10.68 12.36
C ALA A 129 5.72 10.44 13.78
N ARG A 130 6.29 9.46 14.49
CA ARG A 130 5.95 9.19 15.89
C ARG A 130 6.19 10.40 16.79
N ARG A 131 7.36 11.05 16.69
CA ARG A 131 7.69 12.26 17.48
C ARG A 131 6.80 13.44 17.15
N LYS A 132 6.34 13.53 15.91
CA LYS A 132 5.41 14.59 15.44
C LYS A 132 3.95 14.33 15.84
N GLY A 133 3.64 13.17 16.40
CA GLY A 133 2.28 12.79 16.78
C GLY A 133 1.37 12.47 15.60
N ALA A 134 1.95 12.26 14.40
CA ALA A 134 1.20 11.78 13.24
C ALA A 134 0.87 10.29 13.39
N THR A 135 -0.19 9.84 12.72
CA THR A 135 -0.52 8.42 12.68
C THR A 135 0.40 7.71 11.69
N SER A 136 1.14 6.70 12.17
CA SER A 136 1.99 5.86 11.32
C SER A 136 1.27 4.56 10.99
N ILE A 137 1.08 4.30 9.70
CA ILE A 137 0.54 3.04 9.17
C ILE A 137 1.67 2.35 8.42
N VAL A 138 2.15 1.24 8.97
CA VAL A 138 3.32 0.53 8.46
C VAL A 138 2.86 -0.72 7.70
N ILE A 139 3.27 -0.85 6.44
CA ILE A 139 3.00 -2.02 5.58
C ILE A 139 4.35 -2.72 5.37
N THR A 140 4.57 -3.85 6.04
CA THR A 140 5.87 -4.55 6.04
C THR A 140 5.75 -5.98 6.53
N THR A 141 6.84 -6.76 6.38
CA THR A 141 6.96 -8.10 6.98
C THR A 141 6.93 -8.02 8.50
N SER A 142 6.17 -8.92 9.15
CA SER A 142 6.12 -9.07 10.60
C SER A 142 7.52 -9.40 11.17
N GLY A 143 7.79 -8.98 12.41
CA GLY A 143 9.09 -9.19 13.03
C GLY A 143 10.24 -8.32 12.51
N SER A 144 10.02 -7.49 11.48
CA SER A 144 11.02 -6.53 11.01
C SER A 144 11.20 -5.36 11.97
N PRO A 145 12.33 -4.63 11.92
CA PRO A 145 12.51 -3.41 12.71
C PRO A 145 11.39 -2.38 12.50
N LEU A 146 10.94 -2.20 11.25
CA LEU A 146 9.86 -1.27 10.93
C LEU A 146 8.51 -1.76 11.50
N ALA A 147 8.25 -3.08 11.51
CA ALA A 147 7.06 -3.66 12.12
C ALA A 147 6.98 -3.37 13.61
N GLN A 148 8.11 -3.41 14.33
CA GLN A 148 8.17 -3.06 15.75
C GLN A 148 7.78 -1.60 16.00
N MET A 149 8.14 -0.70 15.08
CA MET A 149 7.75 0.72 15.15
C MET A 149 6.27 0.94 14.81
N GLY A 150 5.63 0.02 14.09
CA GLY A 150 4.18 0.00 13.80
C GLY A 150 3.33 -0.58 14.95
N GLN A 151 3.93 -0.89 16.09
CA GLN A 151 3.25 -1.50 17.24
C GLN A 151 3.39 -0.63 18.49
N GLY A 152 2.46 -0.77 19.42
CA GLY A 152 2.58 -0.26 20.78
C GLY A 152 1.97 1.11 21.07
N GLY A 153 1.33 1.78 20.11
CA GLY A 153 0.68 3.08 20.36
C GLY A 153 -0.68 3.22 19.69
N ALA A 154 -1.48 4.16 20.16
CA ALA A 154 -2.80 4.48 19.58
C ALA A 154 -2.67 5.00 18.12
N THR A 155 -1.57 5.71 17.82
CA THR A 155 -1.26 6.29 16.52
C THR A 155 -0.36 5.40 15.65
N GLN A 156 -0.12 4.13 16.04
CA GLN A 156 0.74 3.20 15.30
C GLN A 156 -0.06 1.98 14.87
N VAL A 157 -0.02 1.67 13.59
CA VAL A 157 -0.76 0.55 12.99
C VAL A 157 0.18 -0.26 12.12
N LEU A 158 0.27 -1.56 12.38
CA LEU A 158 0.98 -2.51 11.54
C LEU A 158 -0.01 -3.27 10.66
N LEU A 159 0.19 -3.19 9.35
CA LEU A 159 -0.41 -4.07 8.36
C LEU A 159 0.67 -5.04 7.88
N ALA A 160 0.72 -6.21 8.51
CA ALA A 160 1.73 -7.22 8.22
C ALA A 160 1.46 -7.87 6.85
N VAL A 161 2.53 -7.98 6.04
CA VAL A 161 2.52 -8.67 4.76
C VAL A 161 3.69 -9.65 4.74
N ASP A 162 3.40 -10.89 5.10
CA ASP A 162 4.41 -11.96 5.18
C ASP A 162 4.41 -12.78 3.90
N HIS A 163 5.40 -12.55 3.05
CA HIS A 163 5.64 -13.33 1.86
C HIS A 163 7.15 -13.51 1.68
N PRO A 164 7.64 -14.77 1.62
CA PRO A 164 9.05 -15.03 1.35
C PRO A 164 9.36 -14.63 -0.09
N GLU A 165 10.37 -13.78 -0.26
CA GLU A 165 10.93 -13.45 -1.57
C GLU A 165 12.36 -13.95 -1.67
N ASP A 166 12.65 -14.57 -2.80
CA ASP A 166 14.01 -14.98 -3.15
C ASP A 166 14.64 -13.87 -4.01
N TYR A 167 15.47 -13.04 -3.38
CA TYR A 167 16.15 -11.92 -4.06
C TYR A 167 17.29 -12.37 -4.98
N ASP A 168 17.73 -13.61 -4.83
CA ASP A 168 18.83 -14.18 -5.63
C ASP A 168 18.34 -14.79 -6.94
N ARG A 169 17.03 -14.87 -7.13
CA ARG A 169 16.42 -15.41 -8.35
C ARG A 169 15.63 -14.34 -9.10
N TYR A 170 15.65 -14.45 -10.41
CA TYR A 170 14.76 -13.68 -11.30
C TYR A 170 13.32 -14.19 -11.09
N SER A 171 12.67 -13.73 -10.03
CA SER A 171 11.27 -14.04 -9.78
C SER A 171 10.44 -12.76 -9.72
N PRO A 172 9.18 -12.78 -10.15
CA PRO A 172 8.29 -11.66 -9.95
C PRO A 172 8.18 -11.33 -8.46
N MET A 173 8.30 -10.07 -8.09
CA MET A 173 8.15 -9.63 -6.71
C MET A 173 6.67 -9.67 -6.31
N VAL A 174 6.23 -10.79 -5.79
CA VAL A 174 4.85 -11.03 -5.39
C VAL A 174 4.47 -10.14 -4.19
N SER A 175 5.40 -9.82 -3.31
CA SER A 175 5.18 -8.86 -2.22
C SER A 175 4.63 -7.53 -2.71
N ARG A 176 5.10 -7.04 -3.88
CA ARG A 176 4.57 -5.82 -4.49
C ARG A 176 3.08 -5.95 -4.82
N LEU A 177 2.64 -7.10 -5.34
CA LEU A 177 1.22 -7.35 -5.62
C LEU A 177 0.39 -7.36 -4.34
N LEU A 178 0.92 -7.95 -3.27
CA LEU A 178 0.28 -7.94 -1.95
C LEU A 178 0.18 -6.52 -1.40
N HIS A 179 1.24 -5.72 -1.49
CA HIS A 179 1.21 -4.32 -1.06
C HIS A 179 0.20 -3.50 -1.87
N LEU A 180 0.13 -3.69 -3.20
CA LEU A 180 -0.90 -3.05 -4.03
C LEU A 180 -2.31 -3.46 -3.60
N MET A 181 -2.53 -4.74 -3.25
CA MET A 181 -3.82 -5.21 -2.72
C MET A 181 -4.16 -4.56 -1.38
N VAL A 182 -3.19 -4.39 -0.47
CA VAL A 182 -3.38 -3.63 0.78
C VAL A 182 -3.86 -2.21 0.47
N ILE A 183 -3.22 -1.52 -0.47
CA ILE A 183 -3.61 -0.17 -0.89
C ILE A 183 -5.03 -0.15 -1.48
N ASP A 184 -5.40 -1.15 -2.28
CA ASP A 184 -6.75 -1.26 -2.84
C ASP A 184 -7.81 -1.45 -1.75
N ILE A 185 -7.54 -2.28 -0.75
CA ILE A 185 -8.42 -2.47 0.42
C ILE A 185 -8.59 -1.14 1.18
N LEU A 186 -7.48 -0.47 1.50
CA LEU A 186 -7.50 0.80 2.22
C LEU A 186 -8.27 1.86 1.44
N THR A 187 -7.95 2.03 0.15
CA THR A 187 -8.60 3.04 -0.70
C THR A 187 -10.11 2.80 -0.82
N THR A 188 -10.52 1.55 -1.06
CA THR A 188 -11.92 1.18 -1.19
C THR A 188 -12.69 1.45 0.09
N ALA A 189 -12.15 1.02 1.23
CA ALA A 189 -12.81 1.19 2.51
C ALA A 189 -12.84 2.66 2.97
N VAL A 190 -11.80 3.43 2.71
CA VAL A 190 -11.78 4.88 2.98
C VAL A 190 -12.80 5.60 2.12
N ALA A 191 -12.90 5.26 0.82
CA ALA A 191 -13.91 5.85 -0.08
C ALA A 191 -15.35 5.66 0.43
N LEU A 192 -15.63 4.53 1.07
CA LEU A 192 -16.96 4.26 1.67
C LEU A 192 -17.24 5.09 2.93
N ARG A 193 -16.22 5.65 3.57
CA ARG A 193 -16.32 6.43 4.82
C ARG A 193 -16.21 7.93 4.60
N LEU A 194 -15.80 8.36 3.42
CA LEU A 194 -15.78 9.78 3.07
C LEU A 194 -17.21 10.29 2.79
N PRO A 195 -17.48 11.62 2.99
CA PRO A 195 -18.79 12.22 2.75
C PRO A 195 -19.32 11.94 1.34
N GLY A 196 -20.66 11.94 1.20
CA GLY A 196 -21.35 11.63 -0.05
C GLY A 196 -21.06 12.57 -1.24
N GLU A 197 -20.39 13.68 -1.01
CA GLU A 197 -19.93 14.64 -2.02
C GLU A 197 -18.83 14.07 -2.95
N LEU A 198 -18.24 12.94 -2.59
CA LEU A 198 -17.26 12.25 -3.42
C LEU A 198 -17.83 11.81 -4.77
N ARG A 199 -19.09 11.36 -4.81
CA ARG A 199 -19.71 10.87 -6.05
C ARG A 199 -19.86 11.95 -7.13
N PRO A 200 -20.36 13.16 -6.84
CA PRO A 200 -20.40 14.25 -7.80
C PRO A 200 -19.03 14.62 -8.32
N MET A 201 -18.02 14.73 -7.45
CA MET A 201 -16.65 15.01 -7.83
C MET A 201 -16.05 13.95 -8.76
N LEU A 202 -16.25 12.67 -8.47
CA LEU A 202 -15.80 11.59 -9.35
C LEU A 202 -16.49 11.62 -10.72
N GLN A 203 -17.78 12.03 -10.79
CA GLN A 203 -18.50 12.21 -12.03
C GLN A 203 -17.93 13.38 -12.84
N GLU A 204 -17.60 14.48 -12.18
CA GLU A 204 -16.97 15.64 -12.82
C GLU A 204 -15.58 15.30 -13.36
N ILE A 205 -14.75 14.61 -12.57
CA ILE A 205 -13.44 14.09 -13.03
C ILE A 205 -13.62 13.22 -14.28
N LYS A 206 -14.58 12.29 -14.26
CA LYS A 206 -14.87 11.44 -15.43
C LYS A 206 -15.30 12.27 -16.66
N LYS A 207 -16.14 13.28 -16.45
CA LYS A 207 -16.58 14.17 -17.54
C LYS A 207 -15.39 14.90 -18.15
N ASN A 208 -14.53 15.49 -17.33
CA ASN A 208 -13.35 16.24 -17.78
C ASN A 208 -12.32 15.33 -18.48
N LEU A 209 -12.16 14.08 -18.02
CA LEU A 209 -11.27 13.11 -18.67
C LEU A 209 -11.84 12.58 -20.00
N ARG A 210 -13.17 12.47 -20.15
CA ARG A 210 -13.79 12.08 -21.43
C ARG A 210 -13.49 13.08 -22.54
N ALA A 211 -13.44 14.37 -22.23
CA ALA A 211 -13.10 15.42 -23.18
C ALA A 211 -11.67 15.29 -23.74
N LYS A 212 -10.78 14.54 -23.08
CA LYS A 212 -9.39 14.25 -23.51
C LYS A 212 -9.27 12.98 -24.35
N ARG A 213 -10.35 12.22 -24.54
CA ARG A 213 -10.33 11.04 -25.38
C ARG A 213 -10.77 11.41 -26.79
N TYR A 214 -10.04 10.94 -27.79
CA TYR A 214 -10.51 11.03 -29.15
C TYR A 214 -11.90 10.38 -29.29
N ALA A 215 -12.82 11.05 -29.97
CA ALA A 215 -14.09 10.45 -30.36
C ALA A 215 -13.80 9.15 -31.11
N ARG A 216 -14.47 8.05 -30.77
CA ARG A 216 -14.40 6.85 -31.62
C ARG A 216 -14.95 7.27 -32.99
N PRO A 217 -14.26 6.97 -34.09
CA PRO A 217 -14.89 7.08 -35.40
C PRO A 217 -16.11 6.15 -35.40
N GLU A 218 -17.24 6.68 -35.89
CA GLU A 218 -18.46 5.92 -36.12
C GLU A 218 -18.25 4.77 -37.10
#